data_61bef15675c137c3a471c1213c00355c
#
_entry.id   61bef15675c137c3a471c1213c00355c
#
_cell.length_a   1.000
_cell.length_b   1.000
_cell.length_c   1.000
_cell.angle_alpha   90.00
_cell.angle_beta   90.00
_cell.angle_gamma   90.00
#
_symmetry.space_group_name_H-M   'P 1'
#
loop_
_entity.id
_entity.type
_entity.pdbx_description
1 polymer ?
#
loop_
_entity_poly.entity_id
_entity_poly.type
_entity_poly.pdbx_seq_one_letter_code
_entity_poly.pdbx_strand_id
1 'polypeptide(L)'
;MRHFTTIRRFAGVGSIGIACLCSFALLSQTMPAPVTLQVEIVAPTGGKKAALPREGGDASNVAVWLVPNGSGAGAGSDVPPTRPMPQIAQTNKSFDPHIQVVQVGTAVQFPNKDPFLHNVFSLFDGRRFDLGFYEAGSSKTVHFDRPGVSFLFCNIHPEMSAAVIAVATPYYGISNRSGRITIANVPAGRYQLNVWYERSLPEDLKSAGRAVTISETARSLDAIRVVENPNFTLEHKNKYGQDYIPPANSSPVYGHP
;
A
#
# COMPACT_ATOMS: atom_id res chain seq x y z
N MET A 1 39.83 -74.81 61.62
CA MET A 1 39.98 -73.78 60.58
C MET A 1 38.70 -72.97 60.59
N ARG A 2 38.78 -71.73 61.06
CA ARG A 2 37.62 -70.87 61.19
C ARG A 2 37.81 -69.68 60.24
N HIS A 3 36.90 -69.53 59.28
CA HIS A 3 36.90 -68.37 58.42
C HIS A 3 36.01 -67.26 58.97
N PHE A 4 36.56 -66.10 59.26
CA PHE A 4 35.81 -64.87 59.61
C PHE A 4 35.40 -64.14 58.35
N THR A 5 34.09 -63.93 58.17
CA THR A 5 33.57 -63.09 57.08
C THR A 5 33.27 -61.71 57.63
N THR A 6 34.00 -60.70 57.13
CA THR A 6 33.80 -59.30 57.54
C THR A 6 32.76 -58.63 56.61
N ILE A 7 31.65 -58.16 57.23
CA ILE A 7 30.60 -57.43 56.56
C ILE A 7 30.99 -55.95 56.54
N ARG A 8 31.24 -55.37 55.35
CA ARG A 8 31.39 -53.93 55.16
C ARG A 8 29.99 -53.28 54.88
N ARG A 9 29.60 -52.34 55.72
CA ARG A 9 28.42 -51.47 55.51
C ARG A 9 28.83 -50.34 54.55
N PHE A 10 28.15 -50.24 53.41
CA PHE A 10 28.20 -49.04 52.51
C PHE A 10 27.15 -48.05 53.00
N ALA A 11 27.61 -46.81 53.33
CA ALA A 11 26.77 -45.66 53.59
C ALA A 11 26.37 -45.07 52.23
N GLY A 12 25.06 -45.06 51.92
CA GLY A 12 24.51 -44.43 50.74
C GLY A 12 24.47 -42.91 50.91
N VAL A 13 25.16 -42.22 50.05
CA VAL A 13 25.05 -40.75 49.92
C VAL A 13 23.86 -40.47 49.03
N GLY A 14 22.79 -39.91 49.61
CA GLY A 14 21.61 -39.47 48.85
C GLY A 14 21.92 -38.17 48.09
N SER A 15 21.94 -38.25 46.77
CA SER A 15 22.00 -37.09 45.89
C SER A 15 20.61 -36.45 45.80
N ILE A 16 20.47 -35.26 46.40
CA ILE A 16 19.29 -34.40 46.23
C ILE A 16 19.40 -33.73 44.85
N GLY A 17 18.67 -34.25 43.86
CA GLY A 17 18.53 -33.63 42.56
C GLY A 17 17.62 -32.38 42.66
N ILE A 18 18.20 -31.18 42.53
CA ILE A 18 17.46 -29.94 42.38
C ILE A 18 16.92 -29.89 40.94
N ALA A 19 15.64 -30.20 40.77
CA ALA A 19 14.93 -30.00 39.52
C ALA A 19 14.72 -28.50 39.30
N CYS A 20 15.55 -27.89 38.45
CA CYS A 20 15.38 -26.51 38.00
C CYS A 20 14.20 -26.46 37.01
N LEU A 21 13.01 -26.09 37.50
CA LEU A 21 11.83 -25.82 36.69
C LEU A 21 12.08 -24.49 35.95
N CYS A 22 12.66 -24.57 34.76
CA CYS A 22 12.67 -23.46 33.83
C CYS A 22 11.24 -23.22 33.33
N SER A 23 10.52 -22.30 33.98
CA SER A 23 9.26 -21.75 33.45
C SER A 23 9.54 -20.97 32.20
N PHE A 24 9.40 -21.57 31.01
CA PHE A 24 9.33 -20.85 29.75
C PHE A 24 8.01 -20.07 29.73
N ALA A 25 8.08 -18.78 30.09
CA ALA A 25 6.99 -17.85 29.79
C ALA A 25 6.88 -17.75 28.26
N LEU A 26 5.90 -18.43 27.68
CA LEU A 26 5.46 -18.20 26.32
C LEU A 26 4.95 -16.75 26.27
N LEU A 27 5.83 -15.81 25.86
CA LEU A 27 5.43 -14.48 25.42
C LEU A 27 4.56 -14.68 24.18
N SER A 28 3.25 -14.73 24.40
CA SER A 28 2.27 -14.63 23.32
C SER A 28 2.47 -13.27 22.65
N GLN A 29 3.19 -13.24 21.54
CA GLN A 29 3.28 -12.06 20.70
C GLN A 29 1.91 -11.87 20.05
N THR A 30 1.06 -11.10 20.69
CA THR A 30 -0.19 -10.66 20.07
C THR A 30 0.17 -9.79 18.86
N MET A 31 -0.22 -10.25 17.70
CA MET A 31 -0.05 -9.47 16.46
C MET A 31 -0.73 -8.11 16.63
N PRO A 32 -0.06 -7.00 16.24
CA PRO A 32 -0.66 -5.69 16.36
C PRO A 32 -2.00 -5.63 15.62
N ALA A 33 -3.05 -5.16 16.30
CA ALA A 33 -4.37 -5.06 15.72
C ALA A 33 -4.42 -3.98 14.60
N PRO A 34 -5.38 -4.05 13.67
CA PRO A 34 -5.51 -3.07 12.61
C PRO A 34 -5.93 -1.70 13.15
N VAL A 35 -5.56 -0.64 12.42
CA VAL A 35 -6.05 0.72 12.60
C VAL A 35 -7.11 0.99 11.55
N THR A 36 -8.21 1.62 11.95
CA THR A 36 -9.30 2.00 11.05
C THR A 36 -9.50 3.51 11.02
N LEU A 37 -9.91 4.03 9.88
CA LEU A 37 -10.29 5.43 9.72
C LEU A 37 -11.30 5.58 8.59
N GLN A 38 -11.98 6.75 8.58
CA GLN A 38 -12.95 7.13 7.58
C GLN A 38 -12.41 8.31 6.77
N VAL A 39 -12.63 8.29 5.46
CA VAL A 39 -12.35 9.40 4.56
C VAL A 39 -13.67 10.02 4.11
N GLU A 40 -13.74 11.34 4.13
CA GLU A 40 -14.81 12.14 3.58
C GLU A 40 -14.27 13.00 2.43
N ILE A 41 -14.75 12.78 1.21
CA ILE A 41 -14.41 13.64 0.08
C ILE A 41 -15.35 14.84 0.11
N VAL A 42 -14.78 16.04 0.14
CA VAL A 42 -15.51 17.29 0.23
C VAL A 42 -15.19 18.21 -0.95
N ALA A 43 -16.14 19.03 -1.38
CA ALA A 43 -15.87 20.08 -2.36
C ALA A 43 -15.07 21.22 -1.72
N PRO A 44 -14.29 22.02 -2.51
CA PRO A 44 -13.53 23.13 -1.97
C PRO A 44 -14.42 24.20 -1.35
N THR A 45 -13.99 24.76 -0.22
CA THR A 45 -14.65 25.85 0.48
C THR A 45 -14.34 27.17 -0.21
N GLY A 46 -15.06 27.52 -1.26
CA GLY A 46 -14.92 28.81 -1.97
C GLY A 46 -16.25 29.44 -2.40
N GLY A 47 -17.34 28.73 -2.18
CA GLY A 47 -18.71 29.22 -2.37
C GLY A 47 -19.42 29.40 -1.02
N LYS A 48 -20.42 30.25 -0.97
CA LYS A 48 -21.23 30.61 0.22
C LYS A 48 -21.96 29.44 0.94
N LYS A 49 -21.63 28.18 0.63
CA LYS A 49 -22.10 26.97 1.31
C LYS A 49 -20.88 26.15 1.71
N ALA A 50 -20.77 25.85 3.00
CA ALA A 50 -19.84 24.84 3.47
C ALA A 50 -20.06 23.56 2.65
N ALA A 51 -18.97 23.00 2.10
CA ALA A 51 -19.05 21.79 1.31
C ALA A 51 -19.57 20.65 2.19
N LEU A 52 -20.81 20.29 1.98
CA LEU A 52 -21.37 19.09 2.58
C LEU A 52 -20.71 17.88 1.92
N PRO A 53 -20.42 16.79 2.68
CA PRO A 53 -20.03 15.54 2.10
C PRO A 53 -21.03 15.16 1.01
N ARG A 54 -20.55 14.65 -0.12
CA ARG A 54 -21.43 14.09 -1.14
C ARG A 54 -22.17 12.90 -0.54
N GLU A 55 -23.44 13.03 -0.21
CA GLU A 55 -24.26 11.89 0.18
C GLU A 55 -24.22 10.85 -0.95
N GLY A 56 -23.70 9.65 -0.66
CA GLY A 56 -23.60 8.55 -1.61
C GLY A 56 -22.47 8.66 -2.65
N GLY A 57 -21.55 9.62 -2.49
CA GLY A 57 -20.38 9.74 -3.37
C GLY A 57 -19.38 8.59 -3.21
N ASP A 58 -18.73 8.19 -4.30
CA ASP A 58 -17.62 7.22 -4.28
C ASP A 58 -16.39 7.88 -3.63
N ALA A 59 -16.01 7.41 -2.44
CA ALA A 59 -14.84 7.88 -1.68
C ALA A 59 -13.67 6.88 -1.76
N SER A 60 -13.62 6.06 -2.81
CA SER A 60 -12.53 5.13 -3.06
C SER A 60 -11.25 5.84 -3.53
N ASN A 61 -10.16 5.07 -3.59
CA ASN A 61 -8.88 5.49 -4.16
C ASN A 61 -8.14 6.60 -3.39
N VAL A 62 -8.51 6.87 -2.15
CA VAL A 62 -7.67 7.68 -1.26
C VAL A 62 -6.66 6.79 -0.56
N ALA A 63 -5.38 7.04 -0.80
CA ALA A 63 -4.29 6.33 -0.15
C ALA A 63 -3.88 7.04 1.14
N VAL A 64 -3.67 6.26 2.21
CA VAL A 64 -3.19 6.75 3.51
C VAL A 64 -2.06 5.87 3.99
N TRP A 65 -1.00 6.47 4.54
CA TRP A 65 0.08 5.73 5.19
C TRP A 65 0.59 6.43 6.43
N LEU A 66 1.14 5.62 7.34
CA LEU A 66 1.62 6.03 8.65
C LEU A 66 3.14 5.91 8.69
N VAL A 67 3.83 7.03 8.88
CA VAL A 67 5.30 7.07 9.07
C VAL A 67 5.58 7.19 10.56
N PRO A 68 6.30 6.24 11.18
CA PRO A 68 6.64 6.33 12.60
C PRO A 68 7.43 7.59 12.95
N ASN A 69 7.04 8.29 14.02
CA ASN A 69 7.76 9.45 14.57
C ASN A 69 8.68 8.99 15.70
N GLY A 70 9.98 8.88 15.44
CA GLY A 70 11.00 8.57 16.46
C GLY A 70 11.97 7.45 16.06
N SER A 71 13.13 7.46 16.68
CA SER A 71 14.27 6.56 16.39
C SER A 71 14.09 5.11 16.85
N GLY A 72 12.92 4.74 17.36
CA GLY A 72 12.64 3.40 17.92
C GLY A 72 11.63 2.56 17.16
N ALA A 73 10.94 3.14 16.20
CA ALA A 73 10.06 2.38 15.34
C ALA A 73 10.88 1.93 14.13
N GLY A 74 11.36 0.71 14.16
CA GLY A 74 12.18 0.14 13.11
C GLY A 74 11.59 0.47 11.74
N ALA A 75 12.38 1.08 10.90
CA ALA A 75 12.11 1.07 9.48
C ALA A 75 11.94 -0.40 9.13
N GLY A 76 10.70 -0.82 8.92
CA GLY A 76 10.35 -2.22 8.69
C GLY A 76 10.89 -2.70 7.34
N SER A 77 12.22 -2.78 7.25
CA SER A 77 12.90 -3.39 6.11
C SER A 77 12.75 -4.91 6.08
N ASP A 78 12.20 -5.51 7.13
CA ASP A 78 12.07 -6.96 7.26
C ASP A 78 10.65 -7.49 7.02
N VAL A 79 9.73 -6.66 6.51
CA VAL A 79 8.45 -7.19 6.06
C VAL A 79 8.70 -7.97 4.77
N PRO A 80 8.45 -9.29 4.76
CA PRO A 80 8.64 -10.10 3.57
C PRO A 80 7.84 -9.48 2.40
N PRO A 81 8.37 -9.55 1.18
CA PRO A 81 7.66 -9.04 0.02
C PRO A 81 6.26 -9.63 -0.02
N THR A 82 5.28 -8.77 -0.22
CA THR A 82 3.86 -9.15 -0.29
C THR A 82 3.69 -10.30 -1.28
N ARG A 83 3.13 -11.41 -0.82
CA ARG A 83 2.80 -12.53 -1.69
C ARG A 83 1.27 -12.71 -1.72
N PRO A 84 0.62 -12.75 -2.87
CA PRO A 84 1.18 -12.69 -4.23
C PRO A 84 1.74 -11.30 -4.59
N MET A 85 2.64 -11.24 -5.60
CA MET A 85 3.22 -9.99 -6.11
C MET A 85 2.08 -9.06 -6.58
N PRO A 86 2.10 -7.76 -6.20
CA PRO A 86 1.11 -6.80 -6.66
C PRO A 86 1.08 -6.72 -8.19
N GLN A 87 -0.12 -6.53 -8.74
CA GLN A 87 -0.33 -6.42 -10.18
C GLN A 87 -1.21 -5.22 -10.49
N ILE A 88 -0.93 -4.57 -11.61
CA ILE A 88 -1.83 -3.62 -12.27
C ILE A 88 -2.06 -4.15 -13.67
N ALA A 89 -3.21 -4.79 -13.86
CA ALA A 89 -3.56 -5.39 -15.13
C ALA A 89 -4.05 -4.34 -16.13
N GLN A 90 -3.75 -4.56 -17.42
CA GLN A 90 -4.39 -3.85 -18.51
C GLN A 90 -5.56 -4.71 -18.98
N THR A 91 -6.77 -4.20 -18.80
CA THR A 91 -7.99 -4.90 -19.15
C THR A 91 -9.08 -3.91 -19.54
N ASN A 92 -9.81 -4.16 -20.62
CA ASN A 92 -10.83 -3.26 -21.16
C ASN A 92 -10.33 -1.82 -21.37
N LYS A 93 -9.11 -1.65 -21.90
CA LYS A 93 -8.43 -0.36 -22.08
C LYS A 93 -8.37 0.47 -20.78
N SER A 94 -8.11 -0.19 -19.66
CA SER A 94 -7.99 0.42 -18.33
C SER A 94 -6.88 -0.26 -17.54
N PHE A 95 -6.34 0.42 -16.56
CA PHE A 95 -5.47 -0.17 -15.53
C PHE A 95 -6.31 -0.59 -14.32
N ASP A 96 -6.16 -1.84 -13.88
CA ASP A 96 -6.86 -2.39 -12.73
C ASP A 96 -5.87 -3.07 -11.74
N PRO A 97 -5.78 -2.61 -10.50
CA PRO A 97 -6.50 -1.46 -9.91
C PRO A 97 -5.99 -0.11 -10.44
N HIS A 98 -6.83 0.93 -10.36
CA HIS A 98 -6.46 2.30 -10.72
C HIS A 98 -5.39 2.87 -9.78
N ILE A 99 -5.46 2.57 -8.46
CA ILE A 99 -4.48 3.01 -7.46
C ILE A 99 -3.89 1.78 -6.75
N GLN A 100 -2.55 1.72 -6.71
CA GLN A 100 -1.80 0.71 -5.99
C GLN A 100 -0.83 1.36 -5.01
N VAL A 101 -0.92 1.04 -3.73
CA VAL A 101 0.11 1.41 -2.75
C VAL A 101 1.04 0.22 -2.53
N VAL A 102 2.34 0.48 -2.51
CA VAL A 102 3.36 -0.53 -2.27
C VAL A 102 4.43 -0.02 -1.31
N GLN A 103 5.11 -0.90 -0.62
CA GLN A 103 6.32 -0.55 0.10
C GLN A 103 7.49 -0.36 -0.89
N VAL A 104 8.38 0.59 -0.58
CA VAL A 104 9.64 0.78 -1.36
C VAL A 104 10.41 -0.54 -1.45
N GLY A 105 10.92 -0.84 -2.63
CA GLY A 105 11.58 -2.11 -2.96
C GLY A 105 10.65 -3.17 -3.55
N THR A 106 9.33 -2.93 -3.57
CA THR A 106 8.36 -3.88 -4.12
C THR A 106 8.41 -3.92 -5.66
N ALA A 107 8.38 -5.13 -6.22
CA ALA A 107 8.14 -5.37 -7.63
C ALA A 107 6.64 -5.40 -7.91
N VAL A 108 6.19 -4.72 -8.97
CA VAL A 108 4.80 -4.73 -9.45
C VAL A 108 4.76 -5.30 -10.85
N GLN A 109 3.83 -6.21 -11.12
CA GLN A 109 3.60 -6.80 -12.43
C GLN A 109 2.55 -6.00 -13.20
N PHE A 110 2.74 -5.97 -14.52
CA PHE A 110 1.85 -5.30 -15.48
C PHE A 110 1.39 -6.30 -16.55
N PRO A 111 0.47 -7.23 -16.22
CA PRO A 111 -0.05 -8.18 -17.21
C PRO A 111 -1.00 -7.50 -18.20
N ASN A 112 -0.81 -7.76 -19.49
CA ASN A 112 -1.73 -7.36 -20.54
C ASN A 112 -2.79 -8.46 -20.73
N LYS A 113 -4.02 -8.20 -20.30
CA LYS A 113 -5.17 -9.12 -20.41
C LYS A 113 -6.08 -8.79 -21.60
N ASP A 114 -5.83 -7.69 -22.30
CA ASP A 114 -6.55 -7.31 -23.51
C ASP A 114 -6.01 -8.08 -24.75
N PRO A 115 -6.81 -8.26 -25.80
CA PRO A 115 -6.40 -9.00 -27.00
C PRO A 115 -5.53 -8.18 -27.98
N PHE A 116 -5.01 -7.01 -27.55
CA PHE A 116 -4.19 -6.10 -28.36
C PHE A 116 -3.01 -5.55 -27.57
N LEU A 117 -2.12 -4.83 -28.27
CA LEU A 117 -0.93 -4.24 -27.69
C LEU A 117 -1.27 -3.14 -26.68
N HIS A 118 -0.48 -3.09 -25.61
CA HIS A 118 -0.43 -1.96 -24.70
C HIS A 118 1.00 -1.50 -24.46
N ASN A 119 1.12 -0.31 -23.89
CA ASN A 119 2.35 0.23 -23.33
C ASN A 119 2.05 0.71 -21.91
N VAL A 120 3.03 0.64 -21.01
CA VAL A 120 2.98 1.28 -19.69
C VAL A 120 4.21 2.15 -19.54
N PHE A 121 4.00 3.43 -19.28
CA PHE A 121 5.08 4.35 -19.00
C PHE A 121 4.76 5.28 -17.82
N SER A 122 5.81 5.79 -17.19
CA SER A 122 5.77 6.83 -16.15
C SER A 122 6.97 7.75 -16.35
N LEU A 123 6.75 9.04 -16.59
CA LEU A 123 7.80 10.01 -16.90
C LEU A 123 7.95 11.10 -15.83
N PHE A 124 7.01 11.17 -14.89
CA PHE A 124 6.97 12.17 -13.83
C PHE A 124 7.47 11.58 -12.51
N ASP A 125 7.28 12.27 -11.42
CA ASP A 125 7.75 11.93 -10.08
C ASP A 125 7.77 10.41 -9.76
N GLY A 126 8.34 9.99 -8.66
CA GLY A 126 8.46 8.58 -8.32
C GLY A 126 9.41 7.81 -9.24
N ARG A 127 9.06 6.57 -9.58
CA ARG A 127 9.83 5.71 -10.49
C ARG A 127 9.51 6.03 -11.95
N ARG A 128 10.51 6.48 -12.72
CA ARG A 128 10.38 6.70 -14.17
C ARG A 128 10.73 5.44 -14.93
N PHE A 129 9.90 5.08 -15.92
CA PHE A 129 10.13 3.94 -16.81
C PHE A 129 9.25 4.02 -18.06
N ASP A 130 9.64 3.25 -19.08
CA ASP A 130 8.84 2.97 -20.28
C ASP A 130 9.03 1.48 -20.61
N LEU A 131 7.96 0.71 -20.55
CA LEU A 131 8.00 -0.71 -20.84
C LEU A 131 7.97 -1.03 -22.35
N GLY A 132 7.81 -0.02 -23.20
CA GLY A 132 7.54 -0.24 -24.62
C GLY A 132 6.23 -0.96 -24.85
N PHE A 133 5.91 -1.27 -26.10
CA PHE A 133 4.73 -2.07 -26.43
C PHE A 133 4.95 -3.54 -26.09
N TYR A 134 3.88 -4.22 -25.70
CA TYR A 134 3.88 -5.66 -25.46
C TYR A 134 2.50 -6.29 -25.71
N GLU A 135 2.53 -7.57 -26.05
CA GLU A 135 1.40 -8.31 -26.61
C GLU A 135 0.42 -8.78 -25.55
N ALA A 136 -0.77 -9.16 -26.02
CA ALA A 136 -1.78 -9.87 -25.24
C ALA A 136 -1.19 -11.09 -24.51
N GLY A 137 -1.60 -11.30 -23.26
CA GLY A 137 -1.16 -12.41 -22.41
C GLY A 137 0.26 -12.29 -21.85
N SER A 138 1.05 -11.29 -22.29
CA SER A 138 2.38 -11.05 -21.72
C SER A 138 2.33 -10.17 -20.48
N SER A 139 3.42 -10.17 -19.70
CA SER A 139 3.53 -9.36 -18.47
C SER A 139 4.93 -8.80 -18.33
N LYS A 140 5.03 -7.58 -17.85
CA LYS A 140 6.31 -6.94 -17.52
C LYS A 140 6.33 -6.54 -16.04
N THR A 141 7.52 -6.30 -15.48
CA THR A 141 7.70 -6.02 -14.05
C THR A 141 8.54 -4.78 -13.85
N VAL A 142 8.15 -3.95 -12.88
CA VAL A 142 8.90 -2.76 -12.45
C VAL A 142 9.15 -2.83 -10.95
N HIS A 143 10.36 -2.52 -10.50
CA HIS A 143 10.73 -2.35 -9.10
C HIS A 143 10.57 -0.89 -8.69
N PHE A 144 9.80 -0.64 -7.65
CA PHE A 144 9.58 0.71 -7.08
C PHE A 144 10.56 0.93 -5.92
N ASP A 145 11.78 1.30 -6.25
CA ASP A 145 12.96 1.35 -5.38
C ASP A 145 13.12 2.66 -4.58
N ARG A 146 12.21 3.61 -4.74
CA ARG A 146 12.20 4.90 -4.03
C ARG A 146 10.78 5.36 -3.72
N PRO A 147 10.59 6.13 -2.64
CA PRO A 147 9.28 6.68 -2.32
C PRO A 147 8.83 7.72 -3.36
N GLY A 148 7.52 7.84 -3.51
CA GLY A 148 6.89 8.81 -4.41
C GLY A 148 5.71 8.23 -5.17
N VAL A 149 5.05 9.09 -5.94
CA VAL A 149 3.92 8.74 -6.79
C VAL A 149 4.38 8.61 -8.24
N SER A 150 4.14 7.45 -8.83
CA SER A 150 4.39 7.18 -10.25
C SER A 150 3.05 7.14 -10.97
N PHE A 151 2.74 8.16 -11.75
CA PHE A 151 1.58 8.14 -12.63
C PHE A 151 1.87 7.26 -13.84
N LEU A 152 0.96 6.35 -14.13
CA LEU A 152 1.04 5.38 -15.20
C LEU A 152 0.10 5.76 -16.33
N PHE A 153 0.59 5.65 -17.55
CA PHE A 153 -0.17 5.95 -18.76
C PHE A 153 0.09 4.93 -19.85
N CYS A 154 -0.84 4.82 -20.80
CA CYS A 154 -0.65 4.07 -22.03
C CYS A 154 -0.37 5.03 -23.19
N ASN A 155 0.61 4.72 -24.06
CA ASN A 155 1.01 5.61 -25.15
C ASN A 155 0.02 5.65 -26.33
N ILE A 156 -0.97 4.79 -26.36
CA ILE A 156 -1.94 4.66 -27.46
C ILE A 156 -3.41 4.76 -27.03
N HIS A 157 -3.67 4.76 -25.73
CA HIS A 157 -5.03 4.88 -25.17
C HIS A 157 -5.06 6.05 -24.18
N PRO A 158 -5.58 7.22 -24.59
CA PRO A 158 -5.54 8.43 -23.78
C PRO A 158 -6.34 8.32 -22.48
N GLU A 159 -7.31 7.42 -22.41
CA GLU A 159 -8.13 7.17 -21.23
C GLU A 159 -7.45 6.29 -20.16
N MET A 160 -6.33 5.64 -20.51
CA MET A 160 -5.66 4.71 -19.59
C MET A 160 -4.69 5.43 -18.66
N SER A 161 -5.08 5.61 -17.44
CA SER A 161 -4.25 6.14 -16.35
C SER A 161 -4.37 5.31 -15.07
N ALA A 162 -3.34 5.33 -14.25
CA ALA A 162 -3.29 4.76 -12.91
C ALA A 162 -2.17 5.42 -12.09
N ALA A 163 -2.06 5.10 -10.80
CA ALA A 163 -0.93 5.52 -10.00
C ALA A 163 -0.41 4.40 -9.09
N VAL A 164 0.92 4.34 -8.96
CA VAL A 164 1.61 3.57 -7.94
C VAL A 164 2.21 4.53 -6.92
N ILE A 165 1.81 4.37 -5.65
CA ILE A 165 2.33 5.14 -4.53
C ILE A 165 3.30 4.24 -3.75
N ALA A 166 4.60 4.49 -3.90
CA ALA A 166 5.63 3.78 -3.16
C ALA A 166 5.92 4.51 -1.84
N VAL A 167 5.75 3.81 -0.72
CA VAL A 167 5.91 4.37 0.63
C VAL A 167 7.01 3.65 1.41
N ALA A 168 7.71 4.37 2.30
CA ALA A 168 8.82 3.83 3.08
C ALA A 168 8.35 3.05 4.35
N THR A 169 7.08 2.72 4.45
CA THR A 169 6.48 2.07 5.61
C THR A 169 5.54 0.94 5.18
N PRO A 170 5.41 -0.14 5.95
CA PRO A 170 4.43 -1.18 5.69
C PRO A 170 2.99 -0.80 6.11
N TYR A 171 2.81 0.35 6.76
CA TYR A 171 1.54 0.77 7.37
C TYR A 171 0.77 1.68 6.41
N TYR A 172 0.04 1.11 5.48
CA TYR A 172 -0.76 1.84 4.50
C TYR A 172 -2.09 1.16 4.21
N GLY A 173 -3.02 1.91 3.64
CA GLY A 173 -4.30 1.43 3.17
C GLY A 173 -4.89 2.34 2.11
N ILE A 174 -5.90 1.83 1.41
CA ILE A 174 -6.65 2.56 0.39
C ILE A 174 -8.12 2.53 0.79
N SER A 175 -8.82 3.64 0.62
CA SER A 175 -10.24 3.73 0.91
C SER A 175 -11.07 2.90 -0.08
N ASN A 176 -12.11 2.26 0.44
CA ASN A 176 -13.16 1.67 -0.37
C ASN A 176 -14.21 2.74 -0.77
N ARG A 177 -15.24 2.36 -1.50
CA ARG A 177 -16.31 3.27 -1.94
C ARG A 177 -16.99 4.03 -0.81
N SER A 178 -17.12 3.42 0.37
CA SER A 178 -17.68 4.09 1.55
C SER A 178 -16.67 4.95 2.30
N GLY A 179 -15.45 5.13 1.80
CA GLY A 179 -14.39 5.91 2.42
C GLY A 179 -13.66 5.19 3.57
N ARG A 180 -13.97 3.92 3.86
CA ARG A 180 -13.32 3.18 4.94
C ARG A 180 -11.92 2.73 4.54
N ILE A 181 -10.96 2.95 5.43
CA ILE A 181 -9.59 2.44 5.34
C ILE A 181 -9.31 1.53 6.53
N THR A 182 -8.59 0.45 6.27
CA THR A 182 -8.04 -0.43 7.31
C THR A 182 -6.54 -0.61 7.05
N ILE A 183 -5.71 -0.26 8.04
CA ILE A 183 -4.26 -0.42 7.99
C ILE A 183 -3.88 -1.55 8.94
N ALA A 184 -3.34 -2.62 8.39
CA ALA A 184 -3.00 -3.82 9.15
C ALA A 184 -1.74 -3.66 10.00
N ASN A 185 -1.65 -4.43 11.10
CA ASN A 185 -0.43 -4.66 11.87
C ASN A 185 0.31 -3.40 12.34
N VAL A 186 -0.42 -2.34 12.71
CA VAL A 186 0.20 -1.09 13.17
C VAL A 186 0.53 -1.21 14.67
N PRO A 187 1.80 -1.12 15.09
CA PRO A 187 2.16 -1.07 16.52
C PRO A 187 1.61 0.18 17.21
N ALA A 188 1.46 0.12 18.53
CA ALA A 188 1.21 1.31 19.33
C ALA A 188 2.39 2.28 19.19
N GLY A 189 2.12 3.58 19.05
CA GLY A 189 3.16 4.57 18.81
C GLY A 189 2.64 5.90 18.28
N ARG A 190 3.57 6.80 18.01
CA ARG A 190 3.30 8.09 17.37
C ARG A 190 3.68 8.02 15.89
N TYR A 191 2.82 8.53 15.03
CA TYR A 191 2.98 8.48 13.59
C TYR A 191 2.66 9.83 12.95
N GLN A 192 3.29 10.10 11.82
CA GLN A 192 2.83 11.07 10.85
C GLN A 192 1.89 10.35 9.87
N LEU A 193 0.63 10.73 9.87
CA LEU A 193 -0.35 10.29 8.89
C LEU A 193 -0.21 11.15 7.64
N ASN A 194 -0.07 10.49 6.49
CA ASN A 194 0.01 11.10 5.18
C ASN A 194 -1.16 10.63 4.33
N VAL A 195 -1.57 11.47 3.41
CA VAL A 195 -2.73 11.25 2.54
C VAL A 195 -2.35 11.56 1.11
N TRP A 196 -2.85 10.78 0.18
CA TRP A 196 -2.81 11.07 -1.24
C TRP A 196 -4.14 10.73 -1.91
N TYR A 197 -4.59 11.63 -2.76
CA TYR A 197 -5.75 11.45 -3.61
C TYR A 197 -5.51 12.15 -4.93
N GLU A 198 -5.68 11.43 -6.02
CA GLU A 198 -5.35 11.92 -7.38
C GLU A 198 -6.07 13.23 -7.72
N ARG A 199 -7.29 13.38 -7.22
CA ARG A 199 -8.18 14.50 -7.55
C ARG A 199 -8.08 15.68 -6.56
N SER A 200 -7.05 15.72 -5.73
CA SER A 200 -6.80 16.81 -4.78
C SER A 200 -5.57 17.61 -5.18
N LEU A 201 -5.54 18.88 -4.79
CA LEU A 201 -4.35 19.71 -4.91
C LEU A 201 -3.30 19.30 -3.86
N PRO A 202 -1.99 19.43 -4.15
CA PRO A 202 -0.92 19.07 -3.22
C PRO A 202 -1.02 19.78 -1.86
N GLU A 203 -1.42 21.04 -1.83
CA GLU A 203 -1.61 21.84 -0.61
C GLU A 203 -2.75 21.32 0.27
N ASP A 204 -3.84 20.86 -0.34
CA ASP A 204 -4.98 20.28 0.37
C ASP A 204 -4.59 18.93 0.97
N LEU A 205 -3.85 18.10 0.24
CA LEU A 205 -3.33 16.83 0.73
C LEU A 205 -2.37 17.03 1.89
N LYS A 206 -1.50 18.05 1.83
CA LYS A 206 -0.58 18.38 2.91
C LYS A 206 -1.33 18.76 4.18
N SER A 207 -2.41 19.54 4.06
CA SER A 207 -3.24 19.95 5.20
C SER A 207 -4.09 18.82 5.78
N ALA A 208 -4.42 17.80 5.00
CA ALA A 208 -5.11 16.60 5.48
C ALA A 208 -4.19 15.68 6.32
N GLY A 209 -2.87 15.79 6.12
CA GLY A 209 -1.85 15.06 6.89
C GLY A 209 -1.73 15.59 8.32
N ARG A 210 -1.51 14.68 9.30
CA ARG A 210 -1.40 15.07 10.72
C ARG A 210 -0.60 14.07 11.55
N ALA A 211 -0.10 14.51 12.71
CA ALA A 211 0.42 13.62 13.72
C ALA A 211 -0.73 12.85 14.39
N VAL A 212 -0.56 11.55 14.61
CA VAL A 212 -1.52 10.68 15.29
C VAL A 212 -0.81 9.81 16.33
N THR A 213 -1.53 9.42 17.37
CA THR A 213 -1.07 8.46 18.37
C THR A 213 -1.98 7.25 18.34
N ILE A 214 -1.39 6.08 18.21
CA ILE A 214 -2.07 4.79 18.22
C ILE A 214 -1.73 4.11 19.54
N SER A 215 -2.74 3.65 20.27
CA SER A 215 -2.57 2.88 21.51
C SER A 215 -3.19 1.49 21.35
N GLU A 216 -3.03 0.65 22.34
CA GLU A 216 -3.66 -0.68 22.36
C GLU A 216 -5.20 -0.60 22.34
N THR A 217 -5.76 0.46 22.93
CA THR A 217 -7.21 0.67 23.07
C THR A 217 -7.81 1.67 22.07
N ALA A 218 -7.01 2.59 21.51
CA ALA A 218 -7.44 3.61 20.56
C ALA A 218 -6.85 3.34 19.18
N ARG A 219 -7.60 2.58 18.36
CA ARG A 219 -7.21 2.16 17.01
C ARG A 219 -8.15 2.65 15.92
N SER A 220 -9.17 3.41 16.27
CA SER A 220 -9.99 4.17 15.32
C SER A 220 -9.50 5.61 15.34
N LEU A 221 -9.08 6.10 14.17
CA LEU A 221 -8.66 7.49 14.00
C LEU A 221 -9.84 8.35 13.56
N ASP A 222 -9.78 9.63 13.88
CA ASP A 222 -10.75 10.60 13.39
C ASP A 222 -10.80 10.63 11.86
N ALA A 223 -11.96 10.97 11.31
CA ALA A 223 -12.15 11.07 9.88
C ALA A 223 -11.18 12.07 9.23
N ILE A 224 -10.78 11.74 8.00
CA ILE A 224 -9.97 12.62 7.16
C ILE A 224 -10.88 13.27 6.14
N ARG A 225 -10.83 14.59 6.06
CA ARG A 225 -11.47 15.34 4.99
C ARG A 225 -10.46 15.60 3.87
N VAL A 226 -10.82 15.16 2.67
CA VAL A 226 -10.01 15.32 1.45
C VAL A 226 -10.77 16.23 0.50
N VAL A 227 -10.16 17.35 0.13
CA VAL A 227 -10.78 18.32 -0.79
C VAL A 227 -10.59 17.85 -2.22
N GLU A 228 -11.69 17.72 -2.96
CA GLU A 228 -11.65 17.39 -4.39
C GLU A 228 -11.48 18.66 -5.23
N ASN A 229 -10.48 18.67 -6.13
CA ASN A 229 -10.32 19.74 -7.10
C ASN A 229 -11.43 19.65 -8.18
N PRO A 230 -12.32 20.65 -8.29
CA PRO A 230 -13.43 20.62 -9.25
C PRO A 230 -12.96 20.69 -10.71
N ASN A 231 -11.74 21.13 -10.94
CA ASN A 231 -11.15 21.27 -12.26
C ASN A 231 -10.19 20.11 -12.61
N PHE A 232 -10.24 19.04 -11.82
CA PHE A 232 -9.40 17.88 -12.09
C PHE A 232 -9.78 17.22 -13.41
N THR A 233 -8.81 17.01 -14.28
CA THR A 233 -8.93 16.25 -15.52
C THR A 233 -7.87 15.17 -15.56
N LEU A 234 -8.20 14.01 -16.12
CA LEU A 234 -7.24 12.91 -16.36
C LEU A 234 -6.54 13.05 -17.73
N GLU A 235 -6.69 14.21 -18.37
CA GLU A 235 -6.01 14.46 -19.65
C GLU A 235 -4.51 14.41 -19.49
N HIS A 236 -3.86 13.61 -20.31
CA HIS A 236 -2.42 13.50 -20.35
C HIS A 236 -1.93 13.43 -21.79
N LYS A 237 -0.67 13.74 -21.99
CA LYS A 237 0.00 13.60 -23.29
C LYS A 237 0.62 12.21 -23.42
N ASN A 238 0.91 11.83 -24.66
CA ASN A 238 1.67 10.62 -24.93
C ASN A 238 3.11 10.76 -24.38
N LYS A 239 3.90 9.69 -24.43
CA LYS A 239 5.27 9.68 -23.88
C LYS A 239 6.24 10.65 -24.59
N TYR A 240 5.87 11.21 -25.71
CA TYR A 240 6.63 12.21 -26.47
C TYR A 240 6.18 13.66 -26.19
N GLY A 241 5.21 13.83 -25.26
CA GLY A 241 4.65 15.13 -24.90
C GLY A 241 3.64 15.68 -25.93
N GLN A 242 3.16 14.84 -26.84
CA GLN A 242 2.20 15.19 -27.89
C GLN A 242 0.79 14.78 -27.49
N ASP A 243 -0.20 15.43 -28.09
CA ASP A 243 -1.59 15.02 -27.98
C ASP A 243 -1.81 13.69 -28.73
N TYR A 244 -2.77 12.90 -28.24
CA TYR A 244 -3.12 11.66 -28.92
C TYR A 244 -3.80 11.96 -30.26
N ILE A 245 -3.38 11.27 -31.30
CA ILE A 245 -4.04 11.34 -32.59
C ILE A 245 -5.31 10.49 -32.49
N PRO A 246 -6.52 11.05 -32.70
CA PRO A 246 -7.73 10.24 -32.74
C PRO A 246 -7.58 9.12 -33.75
N PRO A 247 -8.00 7.88 -33.45
CA PRO A 247 -7.96 6.79 -34.42
C PRO A 247 -8.79 7.18 -35.63
N ALA A 248 -8.22 7.03 -36.83
CA ALA A 248 -9.00 7.21 -38.07
C ALA A 248 -10.20 6.26 -38.03
N ASN A 249 -11.38 6.75 -38.40
CA ASN A 249 -12.64 5.97 -38.39
C ASN A 249 -12.61 4.64 -39.21
N SER A 250 -11.50 4.40 -39.90
CA SER A 250 -11.28 3.20 -40.76
C SER A 250 -10.02 2.41 -40.36
N SER A 251 -9.44 2.62 -39.18
CA SER A 251 -8.25 1.87 -38.80
C SER A 251 -8.60 0.41 -38.48
N PRO A 252 -8.02 -0.57 -39.21
CA PRO A 252 -8.28 -1.98 -38.96
C PRO A 252 -7.80 -2.49 -37.59
N VAL A 253 -6.98 -1.70 -36.88
CA VAL A 253 -6.49 -1.99 -35.51
C VAL A 253 -7.61 -1.87 -34.47
N TYR A 254 -8.71 -1.19 -34.81
CA TYR A 254 -9.85 -0.96 -33.92
C TYR A 254 -11.16 -1.52 -34.52
N GLY A 255 -11.06 -2.51 -35.42
CA GLY A 255 -12.24 -3.23 -35.93
C GLY A 255 -13.04 -3.77 -34.75
N HIS A 256 -14.27 -3.29 -34.60
CA HIS A 256 -15.22 -3.89 -33.67
C HIS A 256 -15.49 -5.33 -34.07
N PRO A 257 -15.66 -6.27 -33.13
CA PRO A 257 -16.14 -7.61 -33.41
C PRO A 257 -17.55 -7.58 -33.98
#